data_c8ff31d81f05e384d5caf48290858ca7
#
_entry.id   c8ff31d81f05e384d5caf48290858ca7
#
_cell.length_a   1.000
_cell.length_b   1.000
_cell.length_c   1.000
_cell.angle_alpha   90.00
_cell.angle_beta   90.00
_cell.angle_gamma   90.00
#
_symmetry.space_group_name_H-M   'P 1'
#
loop_
_entity.id
_entity.type
_entity.pdbx_description
1 polymer ?
#
loop_
_entity_poly.entity_id
_entity_poly.type
_entity_poly.pdbx_seq_one_letter_code
_entity_poly.pdbx_strand_id
1 'polypeptide(L)'
;ADIANSYVNIANGISMNIFREDTKLSKEYFEDRLRIVDSSLTAIGNKMSLFSKSTLMFSPTEQAKAISLSLSDMKAEQLKYEIFYEYYKKNFGENDPLAISFKKLSQEMDNKIKKIQNEPGFLGNFSLAEATGTGVEYMRLYTDFETMTKVKAFLLPMIEKIKGDEIKSIQNLLVVDKAIPPDKKDKPKRSLIVAGGTLGSFVISILIVFLINYIKELQEEFRILDNKLKNE
;
A
#
# COMPACT_ATOMS: atom_id res chain seq x y z
N ALA A 1 -18.76 -24.00 6.50
CA ALA A 1 -19.25 -22.70 6.98
C ALA A 1 -18.28 -22.11 8.01
N ASP A 2 -18.02 -22.81 9.13
CA ASP A 2 -17.19 -22.28 10.24
C ASP A 2 -15.76 -21.94 9.82
N ILE A 3 -15.12 -22.81 9.05
CA ILE A 3 -13.77 -22.56 8.52
C ILE A 3 -13.75 -21.31 7.64
N ALA A 4 -14.74 -21.15 6.75
CA ALA A 4 -14.79 -19.99 5.87
C ALA A 4 -15.03 -18.69 6.64
N ASN A 5 -15.94 -18.71 7.62
CA ASN A 5 -16.20 -17.54 8.48
C ASN A 5 -15.01 -17.21 9.38
N SER A 6 -14.32 -18.23 9.92
CA SER A 6 -13.08 -18.04 10.70
C SER A 6 -11.96 -17.45 9.85
N TYR A 7 -11.83 -17.88 8.60
CA TYR A 7 -10.83 -17.31 7.66
C TYR A 7 -11.05 -15.82 7.42
N VAL A 8 -12.31 -15.42 7.22
CA VAL A 8 -12.66 -13.99 7.04
C VAL A 8 -12.32 -13.17 8.29
N ASN A 9 -12.60 -13.69 9.48
CA ASN A 9 -12.26 -13.01 10.74
C ASN A 9 -10.74 -12.84 10.92
N ILE A 10 -9.96 -13.88 10.60
CA ILE A 10 -8.50 -13.83 10.64
C ILE A 10 -7.97 -12.83 9.62
N ALA A 11 -8.47 -12.87 8.38
CA ALA A 11 -8.07 -11.95 7.33
C ALA A 11 -8.38 -10.49 7.68
N ASN A 12 -9.56 -10.21 8.28
CA ASN A 12 -9.88 -8.89 8.82
C ASN A 12 -8.94 -8.47 9.95
N GLY A 13 -8.59 -9.36 10.85
CA GLY A 13 -7.64 -9.09 11.94
C GLY A 13 -6.25 -8.73 11.40
N ILE A 14 -5.74 -9.48 10.45
CA ILE A 14 -4.45 -9.22 9.79
C ILE A 14 -4.49 -7.87 9.06
N SER A 15 -5.53 -7.63 8.24
CA SER A 15 -5.70 -6.39 7.50
C SER A 15 -5.76 -5.17 8.42
N MET A 16 -6.49 -5.29 9.54
CA MET A 16 -6.57 -4.22 10.54
C MET A 16 -5.22 -3.95 11.23
N ASN A 17 -4.45 -4.99 11.55
CA ASN A 17 -3.13 -4.83 12.14
C ASN A 17 -2.16 -4.14 11.18
N ILE A 18 -2.14 -4.55 9.91
CA ILE A 18 -1.32 -3.89 8.87
C ILE A 18 -1.72 -2.41 8.74
N PHE A 19 -3.01 -2.12 8.67
CA PHE A 19 -3.50 -0.74 8.58
C PHE A 19 -3.09 0.11 9.80
N ARG A 20 -3.19 -0.43 11.00
CA ARG A 20 -2.77 0.27 12.24
C ARG A 20 -1.27 0.52 12.26
N GLU A 21 -0.47 -0.44 11.85
CA GLU A 21 0.99 -0.31 11.80
C GLU A 21 1.41 0.76 10.79
N ASP A 22 0.82 0.73 9.58
CA ASP A 22 1.07 1.73 8.54
C ASP A 22 0.63 3.14 8.97
N THR A 23 -0.54 3.26 9.61
CA THR A 23 -1.04 4.52 10.15
C THR A 23 -0.11 5.07 11.23
N LYS A 24 0.41 4.20 12.13
CA LYS A 24 1.36 4.60 13.17
C LYS A 24 2.68 5.09 12.58
N LEU A 25 3.24 4.37 11.61
CA LEU A 25 4.48 4.77 10.92
C LEU A 25 4.30 6.10 10.19
N SER A 26 3.17 6.27 9.52
CA SER A 26 2.84 7.53 8.84
C SER A 26 2.76 8.69 9.82
N LYS A 27 2.06 8.52 10.95
CA LYS A 27 1.94 9.51 12.00
C LYS A 27 3.30 9.95 12.53
N GLU A 28 4.13 8.97 12.91
CA GLU A 28 5.47 9.23 13.45
C GLU A 28 6.34 10.01 12.45
N TYR A 29 6.29 9.63 11.17
CA TYR A 29 7.02 10.33 10.12
C TYR A 29 6.58 11.79 9.98
N PHE A 30 5.28 12.06 9.88
CA PHE A 30 4.80 13.42 9.67
C PHE A 30 4.91 14.30 10.93
N GLU A 31 4.78 13.74 12.13
CA GLU A 31 5.05 14.46 13.38
C GLU A 31 6.53 14.84 13.51
N ASP A 32 7.45 13.96 13.10
CA ASP A 32 8.88 14.28 13.04
C ASP A 32 9.17 15.41 12.05
N ARG A 33 8.53 15.37 10.87
CA ARG A 33 8.65 16.44 9.87
C ARG A 33 8.10 17.76 10.39
N LEU A 34 6.98 17.74 11.09
CA LEU A 34 6.43 18.94 11.73
C LEU A 34 7.40 19.53 12.75
N ARG A 35 8.03 18.69 13.58
CA ARG A 35 9.04 19.13 14.56
C ARG A 35 10.24 19.80 13.92
N ILE A 36 10.73 19.27 12.78
CA ILE A 36 11.81 19.88 12.01
C ILE A 36 11.40 21.25 11.47
N VAL A 37 10.17 21.34 10.92
CA VAL A 37 9.63 22.61 10.41
C VAL A 37 9.49 23.64 11.51
N ASP A 38 8.98 23.28 12.70
CA ASP A 38 8.85 24.17 13.84
C ASP A 38 10.21 24.67 14.36
N SER A 39 11.21 23.78 14.39
CA SER A 39 12.58 24.15 14.72
C SER A 39 13.16 25.16 13.70
N SER A 40 12.90 24.92 12.42
CA SER A 40 13.34 25.80 11.33
C SER A 40 12.67 27.17 11.42
N LEU A 41 11.35 27.22 11.66
CA LEU A 41 10.61 28.46 11.84
C LEU A 41 11.17 29.29 13.01
N THR A 42 11.48 28.64 14.13
CA THR A 42 12.07 29.29 15.30
C THR A 42 13.45 29.86 14.96
N ALA A 43 14.29 29.09 14.26
CA ALA A 43 15.63 29.54 13.87
C ALA A 43 15.57 30.73 12.88
N ILE A 44 14.69 30.66 11.87
CA ILE A 44 14.50 31.75 10.90
C ILE A 44 13.92 33.00 11.61
N GLY A 45 12.92 32.85 12.47
CA GLY A 45 12.35 33.94 13.25
C GLY A 45 13.38 34.65 14.11
N ASN A 46 14.28 33.91 14.76
CA ASN A 46 15.38 34.49 15.52
C ASN A 46 16.35 35.26 14.60
N LYS A 47 16.71 34.74 13.42
CA LYS A 47 17.54 35.43 12.43
C LYS A 47 16.87 36.72 11.96
N MET A 48 15.59 36.70 11.64
CA MET A 48 14.82 37.88 11.24
C MET A 48 14.80 38.94 12.35
N SER A 49 14.62 38.53 13.61
CA SER A 49 14.66 39.46 14.77
C SER A 49 16.02 40.09 14.94
N LEU A 50 17.11 39.32 14.85
CA LEU A 50 18.46 39.85 14.91
C LEU A 50 18.76 40.80 13.73
N PHE A 51 18.35 40.43 12.53
CA PHE A 51 18.48 41.24 11.35
C PHE A 51 17.74 42.58 11.49
N SER A 52 16.49 42.56 11.94
CA SER A 52 15.70 43.75 12.18
C SER A 52 16.32 44.69 13.23
N LYS A 53 16.96 44.14 14.27
CA LYS A 53 17.68 44.93 15.29
C LYS A 53 18.98 45.55 14.77
N SER A 54 19.71 44.86 13.90
CA SER A 54 21.02 45.31 13.39
C SER A 54 20.91 46.33 12.27
N THR A 55 19.82 46.30 11.48
CA THR A 55 19.67 47.11 10.27
C THR A 55 18.74 48.29 10.38
N LEU A 56 18.12 48.53 11.58
CA LEU A 56 17.12 49.61 11.79
C LEU A 56 16.06 49.66 10.69
N MET A 57 15.60 48.46 10.21
CA MET A 57 14.45 48.21 9.51
C MET A 57 14.23 48.55 8.10
N PHE A 58 14.16 47.72 7.20
CA PHE A 58 13.39 47.94 5.98
C PHE A 58 12.33 46.85 5.80
N SER A 59 11.08 47.28 5.83
CA SER A 59 10.02 46.48 5.19
C SER A 59 10.37 46.36 3.72
N PRO A 60 10.46 45.13 3.13
CA PRO A 60 10.72 44.98 1.72
C PRO A 60 9.64 45.76 0.94
N THR A 61 10.02 46.32 -0.20
CA THR A 61 9.06 46.95 -1.11
C THR A 61 7.98 45.92 -1.47
N GLU A 62 6.78 46.35 -1.78
CA GLU A 62 5.67 45.45 -2.15
C GLU A 62 6.03 44.49 -3.28
N GLN A 63 6.89 44.93 -4.19
CA GLN A 63 7.42 44.08 -5.28
C GLN A 63 8.33 42.97 -4.73
N ALA A 64 9.28 43.29 -3.82
CA ALA A 64 10.14 42.29 -3.21
C ALA A 64 9.33 41.28 -2.37
N LYS A 65 8.29 41.74 -1.69
CA LYS A 65 7.37 40.91 -0.96
C LYS A 65 6.58 39.95 -1.88
N ALA A 66 6.06 40.44 -3.00
CA ALA A 66 5.35 39.63 -3.99
C ALA A 66 6.25 38.55 -4.58
N ILE A 67 7.53 38.88 -4.89
CA ILE A 67 8.53 37.93 -5.36
C ILE A 67 8.82 36.86 -4.30
N SER A 68 9.03 37.30 -3.05
CA SER A 68 9.26 36.36 -1.91
C SER A 68 8.10 35.39 -1.71
N LEU A 69 6.87 35.86 -1.82
CA LEU A 69 5.68 35.02 -1.70
C LEU A 69 5.62 33.99 -2.83
N SER A 70 5.82 34.42 -4.09
CA SER A 70 5.83 33.50 -5.24
C SER A 70 6.93 32.42 -5.12
N LEU A 71 8.14 32.84 -4.75
CA LEU A 71 9.26 31.90 -4.54
C LEU A 71 9.00 30.95 -3.35
N SER A 72 8.36 31.44 -2.29
CA SER A 72 7.99 30.59 -1.15
C SER A 72 6.94 29.54 -1.50
N ASP A 73 5.97 29.90 -2.37
CA ASP A 73 4.99 28.93 -2.87
C ASP A 73 5.67 27.79 -3.63
N MET A 74 6.60 28.12 -4.52
CA MET A 74 7.34 27.11 -5.29
C MET A 74 8.23 26.24 -4.42
N LYS A 75 8.92 26.83 -3.43
CA LYS A 75 9.75 26.08 -2.48
C LYS A 75 8.90 25.19 -1.57
N ALA A 76 7.75 25.68 -1.11
CA ALA A 76 6.83 24.88 -0.32
C ALA A 76 6.29 23.67 -1.10
N GLU A 77 5.98 23.87 -2.40
CA GLU A 77 5.54 22.78 -3.27
C GLU A 77 6.66 21.74 -3.52
N GLN A 78 7.89 22.20 -3.76
CA GLN A 78 9.06 21.33 -3.86
C GLN A 78 9.23 20.49 -2.59
N LEU A 79 9.18 21.11 -1.41
CA LEU A 79 9.33 20.41 -0.12
C LEU A 79 8.20 19.41 0.14
N LYS A 80 6.96 19.69 -0.28
CA LYS A 80 5.88 18.70 -0.21
C LYS A 80 6.20 17.45 -1.02
N TYR A 81 6.67 17.62 -2.27
CA TYR A 81 7.08 16.48 -3.10
C TYR A 81 8.28 15.73 -2.51
N GLU A 82 9.23 16.42 -1.92
CA GLU A 82 10.36 15.82 -1.23
C GLU A 82 9.91 15.01 0.00
N ILE A 83 8.98 15.54 0.81
CA ILE A 83 8.41 14.84 1.95
C ILE A 83 7.71 13.55 1.51
N PHE A 84 6.90 13.60 0.44
CA PHE A 84 6.26 12.41 -0.11
C PHE A 84 7.28 11.42 -0.69
N TYR A 85 8.30 11.89 -1.43
CA TYR A 85 9.36 11.03 -1.92
C TYR A 85 10.04 10.26 -0.79
N GLU A 86 10.46 10.95 0.27
CA GLU A 86 11.11 10.32 1.42
C GLU A 86 10.18 9.35 2.16
N TYR A 87 8.90 9.68 2.27
CA TYR A 87 7.90 8.79 2.86
C TYR A 87 7.77 7.49 2.07
N TYR A 88 7.53 7.57 0.75
CA TYR A 88 7.37 6.39 -0.11
C TYR A 88 8.66 5.57 -0.22
N LYS A 89 9.80 6.23 -0.35
CA LYS A 89 11.12 5.59 -0.36
C LYS A 89 11.38 4.79 0.92
N LYS A 90 11.06 5.36 2.08
CA LYS A 90 11.29 4.72 3.38
C LYS A 90 10.38 3.49 3.58
N ASN A 91 9.12 3.57 3.18
CA ASN A 91 8.11 2.56 3.47
C ASN A 91 7.97 1.49 2.37
N PHE A 92 8.21 1.85 1.10
CA PHE A 92 7.97 0.97 -0.05
C PHE A 92 9.21 0.73 -0.92
N GLY A 93 10.30 1.45 -0.62
CA GLY A 93 11.57 1.32 -1.35
C GLY A 93 11.78 2.35 -2.44
N GLU A 94 13.04 2.48 -2.88
CA GLU A 94 13.45 3.50 -3.86
C GLU A 94 12.88 3.27 -5.27
N ASN A 95 12.49 2.03 -5.59
CA ASN A 95 11.92 1.64 -6.89
C ASN A 95 10.38 1.74 -6.94
N ASP A 96 9.74 2.21 -5.87
CA ASP A 96 8.30 2.41 -5.86
C ASP A 96 7.89 3.47 -6.90
N PRO A 97 6.83 3.23 -7.72
CA PRO A 97 6.40 4.15 -8.76
C PRO A 97 6.03 5.55 -8.25
N LEU A 98 5.46 5.65 -7.03
CA LEU A 98 5.12 6.93 -6.42
C LEU A 98 6.37 7.63 -5.89
N ALA A 99 7.34 6.90 -5.32
CA ALA A 99 8.63 7.45 -4.92
C ALA A 99 9.34 8.07 -6.14
N ILE A 100 9.42 7.34 -7.25
CA ILE A 100 10.03 7.83 -8.51
C ILE A 100 9.29 9.07 -9.02
N SER A 101 7.96 9.06 -9.01
CA SER A 101 7.14 10.18 -9.47
C SER A 101 7.37 11.44 -8.64
N PHE A 102 7.33 11.34 -7.31
CA PHE A 102 7.55 12.47 -6.42
C PHE A 102 8.99 13.00 -6.48
N LYS A 103 9.99 12.13 -6.65
CA LYS A 103 11.37 12.53 -6.91
C LYS A 103 11.48 13.40 -8.15
N LYS A 104 10.85 12.97 -9.24
CA LYS A 104 10.85 13.73 -10.50
C LYS A 104 10.17 15.10 -10.35
N LEU A 105 9.00 15.13 -9.70
CA LEU A 105 8.28 16.39 -9.45
C LEU A 105 9.09 17.36 -8.59
N SER A 106 9.75 16.86 -7.53
CA SER A 106 10.65 17.67 -6.69
C SER A 106 11.82 18.25 -7.49
N GLN A 107 12.46 17.43 -8.34
CA GLN A 107 13.57 17.86 -9.20
C GLN A 107 13.12 18.89 -10.25
N GLU A 108 11.96 18.72 -10.87
CA GLU A 108 11.41 19.69 -11.82
C GLU A 108 11.14 21.04 -11.15
N MET A 109 10.62 21.01 -9.91
CA MET A 109 10.38 22.24 -9.15
C MET A 109 11.68 22.91 -8.72
N ASP A 110 12.68 22.15 -8.28
CA ASP A 110 14.01 22.65 -7.96
C ASP A 110 14.68 23.36 -9.17
N ASN A 111 14.57 22.75 -10.34
CA ASN A 111 15.07 23.35 -11.58
C ASN A 111 14.37 24.69 -11.92
N LYS A 112 13.03 24.76 -11.72
CA LYS A 112 12.28 26.02 -11.90
C LYS A 112 12.73 27.09 -10.90
N ILE A 113 12.91 26.72 -9.64
CA ILE A 113 13.39 27.64 -8.59
C ILE A 113 14.78 28.15 -8.92
N LYS A 114 15.72 27.27 -9.30
CA LYS A 114 17.09 27.63 -9.71
C LYS A 114 17.09 28.57 -10.91
N LYS A 115 16.23 28.31 -11.88
CA LYS A 115 16.09 29.17 -13.06
C LYS A 115 15.65 30.57 -12.65
N ILE A 116 14.64 30.72 -11.82
CA ILE A 116 14.17 32.01 -11.31
C ILE A 116 15.26 32.73 -10.49
N GLN A 117 16.04 31.98 -9.71
CA GLN A 117 17.09 32.56 -8.86
C GLN A 117 18.31 33.02 -9.65
N ASN A 118 18.69 32.33 -10.73
CA ASN A 118 19.96 32.53 -11.43
C ASN A 118 19.81 33.28 -12.77
N GLU A 119 18.62 33.26 -13.37
CA GLU A 119 18.40 33.95 -14.64
C GLU A 119 17.86 35.37 -14.43
N PRO A 120 18.31 36.35 -15.18
CA PRO A 120 17.73 37.68 -15.18
C PRO A 120 16.33 37.67 -15.76
N GLY A 121 15.48 38.57 -15.31
CA GLY A 121 14.12 38.70 -15.82
C GLY A 121 13.03 38.67 -14.75
N PHE A 122 13.24 38.00 -13.62
CA PHE A 122 12.27 37.98 -12.50
C PHE A 122 12.41 39.24 -11.61
N LEU A 123 13.62 39.80 -11.49
CA LEU A 123 13.97 41.03 -10.76
C LEU A 123 14.46 42.16 -11.68
N GLY A 124 14.17 42.10 -12.99
CA GLY A 124 14.71 43.04 -13.98
C GLY A 124 15.99 42.51 -14.62
N ASN A 125 17.04 43.33 -14.71
CA ASN A 125 18.25 43.00 -15.46
C ASN A 125 19.28 42.17 -14.69
N PHE A 126 19.02 41.77 -13.46
CA PHE A 126 19.93 40.99 -12.63
C PHE A 126 19.22 39.78 -12.00
N SER A 127 19.97 38.72 -11.71
CA SER A 127 19.48 37.57 -11.02
C SER A 127 19.34 37.82 -9.51
N LEU A 128 18.49 37.08 -8.86
CA LEU A 128 18.36 37.11 -7.39
C LEU A 128 19.68 36.70 -6.70
N ALA A 129 20.46 35.83 -7.34
CA ALA A 129 21.76 35.39 -6.81
C ALA A 129 22.83 36.50 -6.85
N GLU A 130 22.77 37.37 -7.87
CA GLU A 130 23.70 38.51 -8.03
C GLU A 130 23.27 39.73 -7.23
N ALA A 131 21.99 39.79 -6.85
CA ALA A 131 21.49 40.90 -6.06
C ALA A 131 22.13 40.90 -4.66
N THR A 132 22.78 41.99 -4.32
CA THR A 132 23.46 42.19 -3.04
C THR A 132 22.77 43.28 -2.22
N GLY A 133 22.89 43.16 -0.91
CA GLY A 133 22.44 44.17 0.03
C GLY A 133 21.38 43.67 1.04
N THR A 134 21.14 44.53 2.03
CA THR A 134 20.36 44.26 3.21
C THR A 134 18.90 43.86 2.88
N GLY A 135 18.32 44.48 1.84
CA GLY A 135 16.93 44.16 1.42
C GLY A 135 16.77 42.77 0.83
N VAL A 136 17.79 42.28 0.12
CA VAL A 136 17.80 40.95 -0.47
C VAL A 136 17.95 39.87 0.60
N GLU A 137 18.77 40.09 1.61
CA GLU A 137 18.93 39.15 2.73
C GLU A 137 17.63 39.05 3.53
N TYR A 138 16.97 40.15 3.81
CA TYR A 138 15.65 40.11 4.43
C TYR A 138 14.61 39.38 3.57
N MET A 139 14.61 39.60 2.27
CA MET A 139 13.75 38.91 1.32
C MET A 139 13.98 37.40 1.33
N ARG A 140 15.21 36.92 1.42
CA ARG A 140 15.54 35.49 1.57
C ARG A 140 14.99 34.92 2.87
N LEU A 141 15.26 35.60 4.00
CA LEU A 141 14.73 35.19 5.31
C LEU A 141 13.21 35.16 5.32
N TYR A 142 12.56 36.18 4.73
CA TYR A 142 11.10 36.22 4.62
C TYR A 142 10.57 35.07 3.72
N THR A 143 11.20 34.81 2.58
CA THR A 143 10.85 33.68 1.72
C THR A 143 10.94 32.35 2.45
N ASP A 144 12.01 32.13 3.20
CA ASP A 144 12.20 30.89 3.95
C ASP A 144 11.18 30.76 5.09
N PHE A 145 10.86 31.87 5.79
CA PHE A 145 9.82 31.88 6.83
C PHE A 145 8.44 31.52 6.27
N GLU A 146 8.05 32.18 5.18
CA GLU A 146 6.77 31.92 4.51
C GLU A 146 6.70 30.49 3.95
N THR A 147 7.81 29.98 3.39
CA THR A 147 7.93 28.62 2.93
C THR A 147 7.63 27.61 4.04
N MET A 148 8.34 27.76 5.18
CA MET A 148 8.13 26.85 6.32
C MET A 148 6.75 26.98 6.93
N THR A 149 6.18 28.19 6.94
CA THR A 149 4.78 28.42 7.39
C THR A 149 3.79 27.66 6.50
N LYS A 150 3.96 27.68 5.19
CA LYS A 150 3.12 26.95 4.23
C LYS A 150 3.28 25.45 4.35
N VAL A 151 4.53 24.97 4.53
CA VAL A 151 4.78 23.54 4.79
C VAL A 151 4.13 23.10 6.10
N LYS A 152 4.20 23.89 7.16
CA LYS A 152 3.50 23.63 8.43
C LYS A 152 1.98 23.54 8.22
N ALA A 153 1.41 24.50 7.50
CA ALA A 153 -0.02 24.52 7.18
C ALA A 153 -0.47 23.32 6.35
N PHE A 154 0.43 22.74 5.55
CA PHE A 154 0.20 21.49 4.81
C PHE A 154 0.28 20.25 5.72
N LEU A 155 1.25 20.18 6.64
CA LEU A 155 1.46 19.02 7.50
C LEU A 155 0.37 18.85 8.57
N LEU A 156 -0.11 19.95 9.14
CA LEU A 156 -1.11 19.89 10.22
C LEU A 156 -2.40 19.14 9.86
N PRO A 157 -3.08 19.42 8.73
CA PRO A 157 -4.28 18.67 8.35
C PRO A 157 -3.99 17.19 8.04
N MET A 158 -2.80 16.88 7.52
CA MET A 158 -2.39 15.49 7.28
C MET A 158 -2.28 14.71 8.59
N ILE A 159 -1.60 15.28 9.57
CA ILE A 159 -1.44 14.66 10.89
C ILE A 159 -2.81 14.48 11.56
N GLU A 160 -3.69 15.48 11.49
CA GLU A 160 -5.04 15.37 12.04
C GLU A 160 -5.88 14.29 11.35
N LYS A 161 -5.75 14.15 10.02
CA LYS A 161 -6.38 13.06 9.26
C LYS A 161 -5.85 11.70 9.72
N ILE A 162 -4.53 11.55 9.83
CA ILE A 162 -3.89 10.29 10.27
C ILE A 162 -4.33 9.93 11.69
N LYS A 163 -4.39 10.90 12.61
CA LYS A 163 -4.93 10.70 13.97
C LYS A 163 -6.39 10.24 13.94
N GLY A 164 -7.19 10.82 13.05
CA GLY A 164 -8.57 10.41 12.83
C GLY A 164 -8.68 8.97 12.31
N ASP A 165 -7.79 8.57 11.43
CA ASP A 165 -7.75 7.21 10.87
C ASP A 165 -7.23 6.17 11.89
N GLU A 166 -6.35 6.56 12.80
CA GLU A 166 -5.86 5.72 13.90
C GLU A 166 -7.00 5.29 14.85
N ILE A 167 -7.99 6.16 15.07
CA ILE A 167 -9.14 5.90 15.95
C ILE A 167 -10.22 5.04 15.27
N LYS A 168 -10.26 5.05 13.94
CA LYS A 168 -11.27 4.28 13.19
C LYS A 168 -10.97 2.80 13.21
N SER A 169 -11.92 2.01 13.70
CA SER A 169 -11.95 0.56 13.50
C SER A 169 -12.56 0.25 12.13
N ILE A 170 -11.76 0.38 11.06
CA ILE A 170 -12.24 0.09 9.71
C ILE A 170 -12.20 -1.42 9.49
N GLN A 171 -13.36 -2.03 9.26
CA GLN A 171 -13.42 -3.37 8.68
C GLN A 171 -13.07 -3.25 7.20
N ASN A 172 -11.83 -3.64 6.85
CA ASN A 172 -11.33 -3.54 5.47
C ASN A 172 -11.95 -4.59 4.53
N LEU A 173 -12.51 -5.67 5.09
CA LEU A 173 -13.21 -6.70 4.34
C LEU A 173 -14.70 -6.68 4.69
N LEU A 174 -15.51 -6.33 3.70
CA LEU A 174 -16.97 -6.45 3.81
C LEU A 174 -17.39 -7.86 3.45
N VAL A 175 -17.99 -8.54 4.40
CA VAL A 175 -18.60 -9.86 4.15
C VAL A 175 -19.91 -9.64 3.43
N VAL A 176 -19.96 -9.93 2.13
CA VAL A 176 -21.17 -9.80 1.32
C VAL A 176 -22.20 -10.85 1.70
N ASP A 177 -21.73 -12.08 1.97
CA ASP A 177 -22.59 -13.19 2.39
C ASP A 177 -21.84 -14.11 3.37
N LYS A 178 -22.50 -14.51 4.43
CA LYS A 178 -21.92 -15.44 5.41
C LYS A 178 -22.04 -16.87 4.91
N ALA A 179 -20.99 -17.64 5.08
CA ALA A 179 -21.03 -19.06 4.77
C ALA A 179 -22.00 -19.76 5.70
N ILE A 180 -23.06 -20.32 5.13
CA ILE A 180 -24.06 -21.17 5.81
C ILE A 180 -23.79 -22.65 5.53
N PRO A 181 -23.97 -23.53 6.50
CA PRO A 181 -23.88 -24.97 6.24
C PRO A 181 -24.92 -25.38 5.20
N PRO A 182 -24.59 -26.26 4.26
CA PRO A 182 -25.54 -26.71 3.26
C PRO A 182 -26.67 -27.52 3.93
N ASP A 183 -27.94 -27.26 3.57
CA ASP A 183 -29.13 -27.95 4.08
C ASP A 183 -29.13 -29.44 3.76
N LYS A 184 -28.47 -29.84 2.69
CA LYS A 184 -28.39 -31.25 2.25
C LYS A 184 -26.94 -31.64 1.95
N LYS A 185 -26.60 -32.89 2.32
CA LYS A 185 -25.31 -33.48 1.97
C LYS A 185 -25.24 -33.70 0.46
N ASP A 186 -24.32 -33.03 -0.24
CA ASP A 186 -24.15 -33.19 -1.68
C ASP A 186 -23.36 -34.46 -2.03
N LYS A 187 -22.32 -34.77 -1.25
CA LYS A 187 -21.45 -35.96 -1.48
C LYS A 187 -21.03 -36.62 -0.15
N PRO A 188 -20.77 -37.91 -0.12
CA PRO A 188 -21.02 -38.91 -1.17
C PRO A 188 -22.48 -39.30 -1.29
N LYS A 189 -23.00 -39.52 -2.50
CA LYS A 189 -24.35 -40.06 -2.75
C LYS A 189 -24.40 -41.54 -2.35
N ARG A 190 -24.64 -41.81 -1.08
CA ARG A 190 -24.59 -43.16 -0.49
C ARG A 190 -25.46 -44.18 -1.23
N SER A 191 -26.63 -43.77 -1.68
CA SER A 191 -27.54 -44.62 -2.50
C SER A 191 -26.88 -45.07 -3.81
N LEU A 192 -26.11 -44.24 -4.45
CA LEU A 192 -25.42 -44.58 -5.70
C LEU A 192 -24.28 -45.56 -5.47
N ILE A 193 -23.55 -45.41 -4.36
CA ILE A 193 -22.47 -46.33 -3.97
C ILE A 193 -23.04 -47.70 -3.62
N VAL A 194 -24.14 -47.74 -2.84
CA VAL A 194 -24.82 -49.01 -2.49
C VAL A 194 -25.40 -49.66 -3.74
N ALA A 195 -26.07 -48.92 -4.62
CA ALA A 195 -26.62 -49.47 -5.85
C ALA A 195 -25.51 -50.02 -6.79
N GLY A 196 -24.37 -49.30 -6.90
CA GLY A 196 -23.24 -49.79 -7.68
C GLY A 196 -22.57 -51.02 -7.09
N GLY A 197 -22.47 -51.08 -5.76
CA GLY A 197 -21.92 -52.25 -5.06
C GLY A 197 -22.82 -53.49 -5.20
N THR A 198 -24.13 -53.34 -5.08
CA THR A 198 -25.09 -54.44 -5.24
C THR A 198 -25.13 -54.97 -6.69
N LEU A 199 -25.14 -54.07 -7.69
CA LEU A 199 -25.07 -54.47 -9.09
C LEU A 199 -23.76 -55.18 -9.42
N GLY A 200 -22.63 -54.63 -8.93
CA GLY A 200 -21.31 -55.22 -9.11
C GLY A 200 -21.21 -56.62 -8.49
N SER A 201 -21.70 -56.81 -7.26
CA SER A 201 -21.69 -58.12 -6.60
C SER A 201 -22.60 -59.12 -7.30
N PHE A 202 -23.73 -58.68 -7.84
CA PHE A 202 -24.63 -59.54 -8.62
C PHE A 202 -23.99 -60.05 -9.89
N VAL A 203 -23.33 -59.19 -10.65
CA VAL A 203 -22.56 -59.58 -11.86
C VAL A 203 -21.43 -60.57 -11.53
N ILE A 204 -20.68 -60.28 -10.46
CA ILE A 204 -19.60 -61.17 -10.01
C ILE A 204 -20.16 -62.55 -9.60
N SER A 205 -21.31 -62.60 -8.90
CA SER A 205 -21.96 -63.86 -8.53
C SER A 205 -22.34 -64.70 -9.75
N ILE A 206 -22.91 -64.09 -10.78
CA ILE A 206 -23.26 -64.76 -12.03
C ILE A 206 -21.96 -65.36 -12.69
N LEU A 207 -20.89 -64.57 -12.79
CA LEU A 207 -19.65 -65.07 -13.34
C LEU A 207 -19.08 -66.23 -12.55
N ILE A 208 -19.16 -66.19 -11.22
CA ILE A 208 -18.71 -67.32 -10.37
C ILE A 208 -19.53 -68.58 -10.64
N VAL A 209 -20.83 -68.47 -10.79
CA VAL A 209 -21.72 -69.62 -11.09
C VAL A 209 -21.37 -70.22 -12.45
N PHE A 210 -21.16 -69.36 -13.47
CA PHE A 210 -20.71 -69.83 -14.80
C PHE A 210 -19.37 -70.55 -14.72
N LEU A 211 -18.44 -70.00 -13.96
CA LEU A 211 -17.10 -70.58 -13.81
C LEU A 211 -17.12 -71.93 -13.12
N ILE A 212 -17.97 -72.07 -12.07
CA ILE A 212 -18.16 -73.34 -11.37
C ILE A 212 -18.80 -74.41 -12.30
N ASN A 213 -19.81 -74.01 -13.09
CA ASN A 213 -20.44 -74.92 -14.04
C ASN A 213 -19.48 -75.35 -15.13
N TYR A 214 -18.69 -74.43 -15.66
CA TYR A 214 -17.64 -74.74 -16.66
C TYR A 214 -16.57 -75.71 -16.10
N ILE A 215 -16.16 -75.52 -14.87
CA ILE A 215 -15.17 -76.42 -14.23
C ILE A 215 -15.80 -77.81 -14.01
N LYS A 216 -17.07 -77.91 -13.64
CA LYS A 216 -17.74 -79.19 -13.51
C LYS A 216 -17.87 -79.93 -14.83
N GLU A 217 -18.23 -79.26 -15.87
CA GLU A 217 -18.28 -79.81 -17.23
C GLU A 217 -16.91 -80.33 -17.71
N LEU A 218 -15.87 -79.59 -17.50
CA LEU A 218 -14.52 -80.07 -17.75
C LEU A 218 -14.12 -81.29 -16.92
N GLN A 219 -14.50 -81.32 -15.65
CA GLN A 219 -14.24 -82.47 -14.79
C GLN A 219 -14.97 -83.74 -15.26
N GLU A 220 -16.21 -83.58 -15.74
CA GLU A 220 -16.99 -84.73 -16.30
C GLU A 220 -16.36 -85.24 -17.61
N GLU A 221 -15.92 -84.35 -18.50
CA GLU A 221 -15.18 -84.69 -19.73
C GLU A 221 -13.91 -85.46 -19.41
N PHE A 222 -13.12 -84.95 -18.47
CA PHE A 222 -11.91 -85.65 -18.03
C PHE A 222 -12.17 -86.96 -17.42
N ARG A 223 -13.24 -87.13 -16.66
CA ARG A 223 -13.63 -88.39 -16.06
C ARG A 223 -14.12 -89.40 -17.08
N ILE A 224 -14.82 -89.03 -18.12
CA ILE A 224 -15.26 -89.85 -19.25
C ILE A 224 -14.02 -90.32 -20.07
N LEU A 225 -13.02 -89.41 -20.29
CA LEU A 225 -11.77 -89.76 -20.97
C LEU A 225 -10.90 -90.72 -20.16
N ASP A 226 -10.82 -90.59 -18.86
CA ASP A 226 -10.04 -91.46 -17.96
C ASP A 226 -10.67 -92.88 -17.92
N ASN A 227 -12.03 -92.93 -17.90
CA ASN A 227 -12.79 -94.17 -17.96
C ASN A 227 -12.64 -94.94 -19.36
N LYS A 228 -12.48 -94.18 -20.47
CA LYS A 228 -12.23 -94.75 -21.77
C LYS A 228 -10.82 -95.33 -21.89
N LEU A 229 -9.83 -94.67 -21.35
CA LEU A 229 -8.43 -95.10 -21.30
C LEU A 229 -8.18 -96.30 -20.36
N LYS A 230 -9.02 -96.58 -19.43
CA LYS A 230 -8.95 -97.69 -18.49
C LYS A 230 -9.64 -99.02 -19.06
N ASN A 231 -10.47 -98.88 -20.07
CA ASN A 231 -11.15 -99.98 -20.75
C ASN A 231 -10.61 -100.40 -22.10
N GLU A 232 -9.50 -99.84 -22.55
CA GLU A 232 -8.62 -100.35 -23.59
C GLU A 232 -7.42 -101.08 -23.00
#